data_4dd42557742a64a75ff5afcf2e697d1a
#
_entry.id   4dd42557742a64a75ff5afcf2e697d1a
#
_cell.length_a   1.000
_cell.length_b   1.000
_cell.length_c   1.000
_cell.angle_alpha   90.00
_cell.angle_beta   90.00
_cell.angle_gamma   90.00
#
_symmetry.space_group_name_H-M   'P 1'
#
loop_
_entity.id
_entity.type
_entity.pdbx_description
1 polymer ?
#
loop_
_entity_poly.entity_id
_entity_poly.type
_entity_poly.pdbx_seq_one_letter_code
_entity_poly.pdbx_strand_id
1 'polypeptide(L)'
;RYIVDITQNIKVQAWVNYDFKTILRHIDNTLFWLIGQLMILIFILIFLKKEKDTQTLLTCMNIDMEKQELYIGNKKCNIQKLDLTLLNMLYERAGICVSREEIKKSFWPTDDNANEKIDAHIKSIRKVLKEFQEYKLITVRGKGYYLRIP
;
A
#
# COMPACT_ATOMS: atom_id res chain seq x y z
N ARG A 1 -59.80 -52.75 -11.61
CA ARG A 1 -58.54 -52.40 -12.31
C ARG A 1 -58.32 -50.87 -12.36
N TYR A 2 -59.30 -50.06 -12.70
CA TYR A 2 -59.24 -48.59 -12.79
C TYR A 2 -58.92 -47.89 -11.47
N ILE A 3 -59.38 -48.37 -10.33
CA ILE A 3 -59.16 -47.75 -9.02
C ILE A 3 -57.70 -47.92 -8.55
N VAL A 4 -57.07 -49.02 -8.90
CA VAL A 4 -55.68 -49.26 -8.54
C VAL A 4 -54.71 -48.35 -9.32
N ASP A 5 -55.02 -48.08 -10.60
CA ASP A 5 -54.23 -47.19 -11.44
C ASP A 5 -54.31 -45.70 -10.96
N ILE A 6 -55.47 -45.26 -10.52
CA ILE A 6 -55.63 -43.90 -9.99
C ILE A 6 -54.87 -43.71 -8.68
N THR A 7 -54.91 -44.67 -7.76
CA THR A 7 -54.21 -44.63 -6.49
C THR A 7 -52.68 -44.68 -6.66
N GLN A 8 -52.19 -45.43 -7.61
CA GLN A 8 -50.78 -45.48 -7.96
C GLN A 8 -50.31 -44.12 -8.53
N ASN A 9 -51.08 -43.53 -9.44
CA ASN A 9 -50.78 -42.26 -10.08
C ASN A 9 -50.76 -41.09 -9.04
N ILE A 10 -51.71 -41.08 -8.11
CA ILE A 10 -51.71 -40.11 -7.02
C ILE A 10 -50.51 -40.27 -6.08
N LYS A 11 -50.11 -41.48 -5.77
CA LYS A 11 -48.90 -41.75 -4.97
C LYS A 11 -47.61 -41.30 -5.66
N VAL A 12 -47.48 -41.56 -6.95
CA VAL A 12 -46.32 -41.11 -7.74
C VAL A 12 -46.25 -39.61 -7.84
N GLN A 13 -47.36 -38.94 -8.09
CA GLN A 13 -47.40 -37.46 -8.15
C GLN A 13 -47.10 -36.83 -6.76
N ALA A 14 -47.59 -37.39 -5.68
CA ALA A 14 -47.28 -36.93 -4.34
C ALA A 14 -45.82 -37.11 -4.00
N TRP A 15 -45.19 -38.19 -4.43
CA TRP A 15 -43.76 -38.50 -4.24
C TRP A 15 -42.88 -37.52 -5.03
N VAL A 16 -43.22 -37.29 -6.31
CA VAL A 16 -42.51 -36.32 -7.19
C VAL A 16 -42.59 -34.91 -6.60
N ASN A 17 -43.74 -34.46 -6.12
CA ASN A 17 -43.89 -33.15 -5.49
C ASN A 17 -43.13 -33.01 -4.18
N TYR A 18 -43.02 -34.08 -3.39
CA TYR A 18 -42.23 -34.08 -2.16
C TYR A 18 -40.74 -33.96 -2.45
N ASP A 19 -40.25 -34.70 -3.43
CA ASP A 19 -38.85 -34.69 -3.83
C ASP A 19 -38.43 -33.32 -4.42
N PHE A 20 -39.29 -32.74 -5.25
CA PHE A 20 -39.07 -31.42 -5.83
C PHE A 20 -39.03 -30.30 -4.77
N LYS A 21 -39.90 -30.31 -3.76
CA LYS A 21 -39.84 -29.36 -2.64
C LYS A 21 -38.58 -29.51 -1.80
N THR A 22 -38.11 -30.72 -1.64
CA THR A 22 -36.86 -30.99 -0.88
C THR A 22 -35.65 -30.49 -1.65
N ILE A 23 -35.60 -30.71 -2.97
CA ILE A 23 -34.55 -30.20 -3.86
C ILE A 23 -34.50 -28.66 -3.86
N LEU A 24 -35.67 -28.01 -4.03
CA LEU A 24 -35.74 -26.53 -3.96
C LEU A 24 -35.23 -25.99 -2.65
N ARG A 25 -35.60 -26.59 -1.52
CA ARG A 25 -35.13 -26.14 -0.19
C ARG A 25 -33.62 -26.30 -0.03
N HIS A 26 -33.02 -27.33 -0.63
CA HIS A 26 -31.55 -27.50 -0.66
C HIS A 26 -30.88 -26.46 -1.54
N ILE A 27 -31.46 -26.15 -2.70
CA ILE A 27 -30.93 -25.11 -3.60
C ILE A 27 -30.97 -23.74 -2.91
N ASP A 28 -32.06 -23.38 -2.29
CA ASP A 28 -32.19 -22.11 -1.55
C ASP A 28 -31.15 -21.99 -0.42
N ASN A 29 -30.93 -23.08 0.30
CA ASN A 29 -29.95 -23.12 1.39
C ASN A 29 -28.51 -23.01 0.87
N THR A 30 -28.16 -23.67 -0.23
CA THR A 30 -26.84 -23.60 -0.85
C THR A 30 -26.57 -22.23 -1.47
N LEU A 31 -27.56 -21.64 -2.13
CA LEU A 31 -27.49 -20.27 -2.67
C LEU A 31 -27.29 -19.24 -1.56
N PHE A 32 -28.00 -19.37 -0.46
CA PHE A 32 -27.84 -18.50 0.71
C PHE A 32 -26.42 -18.57 1.29
N TRP A 33 -25.85 -19.76 1.39
CA TRP A 33 -24.47 -19.97 1.81
C TRP A 33 -23.44 -19.34 0.86
N LEU A 34 -23.64 -19.48 -0.46
CA LEU A 34 -22.78 -18.90 -1.47
C LEU A 34 -22.81 -17.36 -1.45
N ILE A 35 -24.01 -16.78 -1.30
CA ILE A 35 -24.17 -15.33 -1.15
C ILE A 35 -23.46 -14.84 0.11
N GLY A 36 -23.60 -15.55 1.22
CA GLY A 36 -22.92 -15.23 2.47
C GLY A 36 -21.38 -15.22 2.33
N GLN A 37 -20.82 -16.24 1.68
CA GLN A 37 -19.38 -16.31 1.41
C GLN A 37 -18.91 -15.18 0.48
N LEU A 38 -19.70 -14.85 -0.55
CA LEU A 38 -19.39 -13.74 -1.45
C LEU A 38 -19.36 -12.40 -0.72
N MET A 39 -20.32 -12.16 0.17
CA MET A 39 -20.38 -10.94 0.99
C MET A 39 -19.19 -10.83 1.94
N ILE A 40 -18.76 -11.94 2.55
CA ILE A 40 -17.56 -11.98 3.40
C ILE A 40 -16.32 -11.66 2.58
N LEU A 41 -16.19 -12.25 1.38
CA LEU A 41 -15.06 -11.97 0.49
C LEU A 41 -14.99 -10.49 0.08
N ILE A 42 -16.13 -9.91 -0.30
CA ILE A 42 -16.22 -8.48 -0.64
C ILE A 42 -15.84 -7.62 0.57
N PHE A 43 -16.31 -7.96 1.77
CA PHE A 43 -15.97 -7.25 2.99
C PHE A 43 -14.45 -7.31 3.28
N ILE A 44 -13.83 -8.48 3.11
CA ILE A 44 -12.38 -8.64 3.26
C ILE A 44 -11.63 -7.79 2.24
N LEU A 45 -12.06 -7.78 0.97
CA LEU A 45 -11.42 -6.97 -0.08
C LEU A 45 -11.53 -5.47 0.20
N ILE A 46 -12.69 -5.01 0.69
CA ILE A 46 -12.89 -3.61 1.09
C ILE A 46 -12.01 -3.27 2.30
N PHE A 47 -11.92 -4.18 3.26
CA PHE A 47 -11.09 -3.99 4.46
C PHE A 47 -9.60 -3.90 4.12
N LEU A 48 -9.09 -4.83 3.28
CA LEU A 48 -7.70 -4.82 2.82
C LEU A 48 -7.38 -3.56 1.98
N LYS A 49 -8.32 -3.11 1.16
CA LYS A 49 -8.17 -1.86 0.41
C LYS A 49 -8.09 -0.66 1.35
N LYS A 50 -8.97 -0.59 2.34
CA LYS A 50 -9.00 0.49 3.33
C LYS A 50 -7.70 0.55 4.15
N GLU A 51 -7.15 -0.59 4.52
CA GLU A 51 -5.88 -0.67 5.25
C GLU A 51 -4.71 -0.14 4.39
N LYS A 52 -4.69 -0.48 3.10
CA LYS A 52 -3.67 0.01 2.16
C LYS A 52 -3.78 1.53 1.93
N ASP A 53 -4.98 2.05 1.76
CA ASP A 53 -5.21 3.50 1.58
C ASP A 53 -4.88 4.30 2.87
N THR A 54 -5.15 3.73 4.04
CA THR A 54 -4.81 4.35 5.34
C THR A 54 -3.30 4.35 5.56
N GLN A 55 -2.59 3.30 5.15
CA GLN A 55 -1.13 3.25 5.22
C GLN A 55 -0.47 4.31 4.32
N THR A 56 -0.99 4.54 3.12
CA THR A 56 -0.48 5.55 2.20
C THR A 56 -0.65 6.97 2.75
N LEU A 57 -1.78 7.28 3.40
CA LEU A 57 -2.02 8.56 4.09
C LEU A 57 -1.15 8.72 5.34
N LEU A 58 -0.81 7.65 6.03
CA LEU A 58 0.03 7.65 7.23
C LEU A 58 1.54 7.77 6.91
N THR A 59 1.93 7.60 5.65
CA THR A 59 3.33 7.57 5.26
C THR A 59 3.78 8.85 4.53
N CYS A 60 2.97 9.91 4.51
CA CYS A 60 3.37 11.19 3.93
C CYS A 60 4.60 11.75 4.66
N MET A 61 5.61 12.16 3.89
CA MET A 61 6.77 12.88 4.40
C MET A 61 6.42 14.35 4.54
N ASN A 62 6.60 14.89 5.72
CA ASN A 62 6.42 16.31 6.03
C ASN A 62 7.75 16.87 6.58
N ILE A 63 8.31 17.85 5.88
CA ILE A 63 9.56 18.51 6.22
C ILE A 63 9.22 19.94 6.68
N ASP A 64 9.41 20.19 7.97
CA ASP A 64 9.28 21.52 8.54
C ASP A 64 10.67 22.17 8.64
N MET A 65 10.98 23.05 7.68
CA MET A 65 12.28 23.72 7.62
C MET A 65 12.44 24.79 8.71
N GLU A 66 11.35 25.38 9.20
CA GLU A 66 11.40 26.40 10.27
C GLU A 66 11.76 25.75 11.61
N LYS A 67 11.08 24.64 11.93
CA LYS A 67 11.33 23.88 13.16
C LYS A 67 12.49 22.89 13.04
N GLN A 68 12.99 22.68 11.81
CA GLN A 68 14.03 21.69 11.48
C GLN A 68 13.61 20.29 11.89
N GLU A 69 12.39 19.93 11.58
CA GLU A 69 11.79 18.65 11.94
C GLU A 69 11.36 17.87 10.70
N LEU A 70 11.56 16.55 10.77
CA LEU A 70 11.11 15.61 9.77
C LEU A 70 10.06 14.69 10.39
N TYR A 71 8.91 14.61 9.74
CA TYR A 71 7.86 13.64 10.06
C TYR A 71 7.61 12.74 8.86
N ILE A 72 7.56 11.45 9.09
CA ILE A 72 7.13 10.46 8.08
C ILE A 72 5.95 9.71 8.68
N GLY A 73 4.75 9.95 8.13
CA GLY A 73 3.51 9.60 8.79
C GLY A 73 3.38 10.32 10.13
N ASN A 74 3.12 9.57 11.19
CA ASN A 74 3.01 10.10 12.56
C ASN A 74 4.33 10.04 13.34
N LYS A 75 5.44 9.60 12.71
CA LYS A 75 6.71 9.42 13.38
C LYS A 75 7.64 10.61 13.16
N LYS A 76 8.07 11.25 14.25
CA LYS A 76 9.15 12.23 14.23
C LYS A 76 10.48 11.50 14.04
N CYS A 77 11.23 11.91 13.02
CA CYS A 77 12.54 11.35 12.69
C CYS A 77 13.65 12.26 13.21
N ASN A 78 14.64 11.67 13.87
CA ASN A 78 15.82 12.44 14.29
C ASN A 78 16.79 12.54 13.11
N ILE A 79 16.99 13.77 12.61
CA ILE A 79 17.84 14.08 11.47
C ILE A 79 18.64 15.35 11.74
N GLN A 80 19.86 15.41 11.26
CA GLN A 80 20.69 16.63 11.39
C GLN A 80 20.20 17.70 10.43
N LYS A 81 20.38 18.97 10.80
CA LYS A 81 19.94 20.13 10.01
C LYS A 81 20.38 20.06 8.54
N LEU A 82 21.65 19.75 8.30
CA LEU A 82 22.21 19.72 6.95
C LEU A 82 21.65 18.54 6.14
N ASP A 83 21.45 17.37 6.79
CA ASP A 83 20.79 16.21 6.19
C ASP A 83 19.35 16.53 5.81
N LEU A 84 18.64 17.29 6.68
CA LEU A 84 17.27 17.73 6.43
C LEU A 84 17.18 18.66 5.22
N THR A 85 18.09 19.63 5.14
CA THR A 85 18.13 20.57 4.01
C THR A 85 18.44 19.85 2.70
N LEU A 86 19.39 18.90 2.72
CA LEU A 86 19.72 18.07 1.56
C LEU A 86 18.53 17.15 1.18
N LEU A 87 17.89 16.55 2.17
CA LEU A 87 16.68 15.75 1.94
C LEU A 87 15.55 16.57 1.35
N ASN A 88 15.33 17.81 1.83
CA ASN A 88 14.32 18.71 1.30
C ASN A 88 14.58 19.04 -0.18
N MET A 89 15.83 19.36 -0.55
CA MET A 89 16.22 19.59 -1.95
C MET A 89 15.89 18.40 -2.84
N LEU A 90 16.13 17.18 -2.35
CA LEU A 90 15.83 15.95 -3.09
C LEU A 90 14.33 15.63 -3.12
N TYR A 91 13.60 16.02 -2.07
CA TYR A 91 12.15 15.83 -1.97
C TYR A 91 11.37 16.76 -2.90
N GLU A 92 11.75 18.04 -2.97
CA GLU A 92 11.15 19.01 -3.91
C GLU A 92 11.31 18.59 -5.37
N ARG A 93 12.34 17.78 -5.65
CA ARG A 93 12.63 17.23 -6.98
C ARG A 93 12.48 15.71 -7.02
N ALA A 94 11.51 15.19 -6.29
CA ALA A 94 11.30 13.75 -6.21
C ALA A 94 11.18 13.12 -7.61
N GLY A 95 11.88 12.00 -7.82
CA GLY A 95 11.96 11.32 -9.12
C GLY A 95 12.95 11.92 -10.12
N ILE A 96 13.47 13.14 -9.89
CA ILE A 96 14.46 13.80 -10.75
C ILE A 96 15.86 13.63 -10.14
N CYS A 97 16.82 13.28 -10.99
CA CYS A 97 18.21 13.13 -10.55
C CYS A 97 18.84 14.51 -10.32
N VAL A 98 19.27 14.76 -9.09
CA VAL A 98 20.06 15.93 -8.70
C VAL A 98 21.54 15.55 -8.81
N SER A 99 22.31 16.34 -9.55
CA SER A 99 23.74 16.04 -9.78
C SER A 99 24.61 16.29 -8.56
N ARG A 100 25.77 15.62 -8.48
CA ARG A 100 26.73 15.85 -7.40
C ARG A 100 27.27 17.29 -7.43
N GLU A 101 27.51 17.82 -8.65
CA GLU A 101 27.97 19.17 -8.86
C GLU A 101 26.96 20.21 -8.35
N GLU A 102 25.67 19.96 -8.58
CA GLU A 102 24.60 20.82 -8.07
C GLU A 102 24.54 20.80 -6.54
N ILE A 103 24.64 19.61 -5.94
CA ILE A 103 24.70 19.48 -4.47
C ILE A 103 25.95 20.17 -3.93
N LYS A 104 27.11 19.94 -4.55
CA LYS A 104 28.38 20.59 -4.17
C LYS A 104 28.21 22.11 -4.21
N LYS A 105 27.70 22.67 -5.30
CA LYS A 105 27.51 24.12 -5.48
C LYS A 105 26.58 24.71 -4.44
N SER A 106 25.53 23.97 -4.04
CA SER A 106 24.53 24.48 -3.08
C SER A 106 25.02 24.43 -1.62
N PHE A 107 25.83 23.43 -1.25
CA PHE A 107 26.18 23.17 0.15
C PHE A 107 27.65 23.41 0.47
N TRP A 108 28.57 23.15 -0.49
CA TRP A 108 30.03 23.22 -0.30
C TRP A 108 30.75 23.78 -1.53
N PRO A 109 30.46 25.02 -1.95
CA PRO A 109 30.95 25.54 -3.24
C PRO A 109 32.50 25.64 -3.33
N THR A 110 33.18 25.85 -2.19
CA THR A 110 34.61 26.03 -2.12
C THR A 110 35.38 24.88 -1.45
N ASP A 111 34.70 23.77 -1.18
CA ASP A 111 35.27 22.68 -0.41
C ASP A 111 35.77 21.58 -1.35
N ASP A 112 37.03 21.27 -1.27
CA ASP A 112 37.67 20.22 -2.08
C ASP A 112 37.21 18.81 -1.68
N ASN A 113 36.84 18.61 -0.42
CA ASN A 113 36.33 17.35 0.12
C ASN A 113 34.79 17.23 0.06
N ALA A 114 34.13 18.08 -0.75
CA ALA A 114 32.67 18.10 -0.85
C ALA A 114 32.06 16.73 -1.22
N ASN A 115 32.75 15.94 -2.06
CA ASN A 115 32.25 14.63 -2.48
C ASN A 115 32.14 13.63 -1.31
N GLU A 116 33.14 13.62 -0.43
CA GLU A 116 33.13 12.76 0.76
C GLU A 116 32.03 13.18 1.74
N LYS A 117 31.85 14.50 1.90
CA LYS A 117 30.76 15.06 2.73
C LYS A 117 29.40 14.68 2.18
N ILE A 118 29.20 14.80 0.85
CA ILE A 118 27.95 14.38 0.19
C ILE A 118 27.68 12.91 0.50
N ASP A 119 28.67 12.03 0.31
CA ASP A 119 28.49 10.60 0.56
C ASP A 119 28.14 10.29 2.03
N ALA A 120 28.75 11.00 2.98
CA ALA A 120 28.46 10.87 4.40
C ALA A 120 27.00 11.29 4.72
N HIS A 121 26.56 12.43 4.20
CA HIS A 121 25.19 12.92 4.40
C HIS A 121 24.14 12.03 3.70
N ILE A 122 24.41 11.56 2.49
CA ILE A 122 23.56 10.58 1.79
C ILE A 122 23.45 9.27 2.59
N LYS A 123 24.54 8.81 3.20
CA LYS A 123 24.51 7.63 4.07
C LYS A 123 23.67 7.88 5.33
N SER A 124 23.78 9.05 5.93
CA SER A 124 22.97 9.45 7.09
C SER A 124 21.48 9.48 6.77
N ILE A 125 21.10 10.14 5.67
CA ILE A 125 19.71 10.19 5.19
C ILE A 125 19.18 8.79 4.94
N ARG A 126 19.93 7.92 4.28
CA ARG A 126 19.53 6.52 4.05
C ARG A 126 19.27 5.76 5.33
N LYS A 127 20.05 6.03 6.38
CA LYS A 127 19.86 5.40 7.70
C LYS A 127 18.51 5.80 8.29
N VAL A 128 18.09 7.07 8.16
CA VAL A 128 16.79 7.55 8.61
C VAL A 128 15.67 6.94 7.77
N LEU A 129 15.82 6.93 6.44
CA LEU A 129 14.80 6.40 5.53
C LEU A 129 14.68 4.87 5.54
N LYS A 130 15.64 4.15 6.12
CA LYS A 130 15.65 2.67 6.14
C LYS A 130 14.40 2.06 6.79
N GLU A 131 13.81 2.75 7.76
CA GLU A 131 12.60 2.33 8.45
C GLU A 131 11.33 2.50 7.59
N PHE A 132 11.41 3.29 6.51
CA PHE A 132 10.31 3.66 5.63
C PHE A 132 10.56 3.12 4.23
N GLN A 133 10.09 1.91 3.95
CA GLN A 133 10.39 1.17 2.71
C GLN A 133 9.92 1.87 1.43
N GLU A 134 8.96 2.77 1.55
CA GLU A 134 8.34 3.52 0.45
C GLU A 134 9.25 4.64 -0.06
N TYR A 135 10.10 5.21 0.82
CA TYR A 135 11.06 6.26 0.48
C TYR A 135 12.44 5.66 0.23
N LYS A 136 12.95 5.81 -0.98
CA LYS A 136 14.27 5.28 -1.34
C LYS A 136 15.15 6.33 -1.98
N LEU A 137 16.28 6.59 -1.36
CA LEU A 137 17.33 7.45 -1.92
C LEU A 137 18.24 6.63 -2.82
N ILE A 138 18.07 6.82 -4.12
CA ILE A 138 18.73 6.03 -5.17
C ILE A 138 19.94 6.79 -5.72
N THR A 139 21.06 6.07 -5.92
CA THR A 139 22.24 6.59 -6.61
C THR A 139 22.15 6.30 -8.10
N VAL A 140 22.28 7.34 -8.91
CA VAL A 140 22.49 7.21 -10.36
C VAL A 140 23.99 7.29 -10.61
N ARG A 141 24.59 6.15 -10.96
CA ARG A 141 26.04 6.02 -11.11
C ARG A 141 26.58 7.06 -12.09
N GLY A 142 27.61 7.82 -11.67
CA GLY A 142 28.24 8.86 -12.46
C GLY A 142 27.41 10.14 -12.68
N LYS A 143 26.20 10.26 -12.08
CA LYS A 143 25.33 11.44 -12.20
C LYS A 143 25.04 12.08 -10.85
N GLY A 144 24.39 11.37 -9.95
CA GLY A 144 23.96 11.96 -8.69
C GLY A 144 22.97 11.09 -7.92
N TYR A 145 21.98 11.71 -7.34
CA TYR A 145 20.99 11.06 -6.48
C TYR A 145 19.58 11.52 -6.79
N TYR A 146 18.60 10.67 -6.58
CA TYR A 146 17.21 11.07 -6.56
C TYR A 146 16.43 10.34 -5.46
N LEU A 147 15.41 10.99 -4.95
CA LEU A 147 14.49 10.42 -3.99
C LEU A 147 13.31 9.81 -4.74
N ARG A 148 13.06 8.53 -4.52
CA ARG A 148 11.82 7.86 -4.92
C ARG A 148 10.83 7.97 -3.78
N ILE A 149 9.66 8.49 -4.06
CA ILE A 149 8.50 8.58 -3.18
C ILE A 149 7.46 7.51 -3.56
N PRO A 150 6.48 7.19 -2.68
CA PRO A 150 5.40 6.25 -2.95
C PRO A 150 4.64 6.53 -4.24
#